data_50020e8d0f95bf5555b5410c34687e00
#
_entry.id   50020e8d0f95bf5555b5410c34687e00
#
_cell.length_a   1.000
_cell.length_b   1.000
_cell.length_c   1.000
_cell.angle_alpha   90.00
_cell.angle_beta   90.00
_cell.angle_gamma   90.00
#
_symmetry.space_group_name_H-M   'P 1'
#
loop_
_entity.id
_entity.type
_entity.pdbx_description
1 polymer ?
#
loop_
_entity_poly.entity_id
_entity_poly.type
_entity_poly.pdbx_seq_one_letter_code
_entity_poly.pdbx_strand_id
1 'polypeptide(L)'
;VMASLPLYVLLSVLITPTIRARLHEKFNRGAENQSFLVEAVSGIQTVKALAVEPPLQRRWDEQLAGYVQASFRATNLIAVAGQAATCIQKSTTIAVMWVGAYQVIDGALSIGELIAFNMLSGQVTGPLLRMVNLWQEFQQVGISIQRLGDVLNAKAEPSYNPNRTTLPQIAGQIVFDDVGFRYRIDGPPVLQHVSLTLQPGQIVGVVGRSGSGKSTIAKLVQRLYVPERGRVLVDGVDLAQIDPAWLRRQVGVVLQENFLFNRSVRDNIALTDPGLSMDRVMHAAKLAGAHEFILELPEGYDTIVGEHGCALSGGQRQRIAIARALVANPRILIFDEAT
;
A
#
# COMPACT_ATOMS: atom_id res chain seq x y z
N VAL A 1 37.84 2.19 -32.77
CA VAL A 1 36.96 1.52 -31.77
C VAL A 1 37.20 2.09 -30.37
N MET A 2 38.46 2.06 -29.85
CA MET A 2 38.75 2.60 -28.49
C MET A 2 38.42 4.09 -28.34
N ALA A 3 38.60 4.89 -29.39
CA ALA A 3 38.26 6.32 -29.38
C ALA A 3 36.75 6.62 -29.30
N SER A 4 35.87 5.65 -29.61
CA SER A 4 34.42 5.82 -29.48
C SER A 4 33.91 5.61 -28.04
N LEU A 5 34.67 4.92 -27.17
CA LEU A 5 34.30 4.69 -25.76
C LEU A 5 34.06 5.98 -24.98
N PRO A 6 34.96 6.97 -24.98
CA PRO A 6 34.72 8.23 -24.27
C PRO A 6 33.50 8.99 -24.80
N LEU A 7 33.14 8.85 -26.09
CA LEU A 7 31.93 9.47 -26.63
C LEU A 7 30.66 8.84 -26.07
N TYR A 8 30.62 7.52 -25.89
CA TYR A 8 29.49 6.84 -25.22
C TYR A 8 29.35 7.24 -23.76
N VAL A 9 30.47 7.31 -23.03
CA VAL A 9 30.47 7.75 -21.65
C VAL A 9 29.99 9.20 -21.53
N LEU A 10 30.49 10.08 -22.37
CA LEU A 10 30.07 11.49 -22.39
C LEU A 10 28.57 11.61 -22.69
N LEU A 11 28.06 10.89 -23.70
CA LEU A 11 26.64 10.85 -24.01
C LEU A 11 25.80 10.39 -22.82
N SER A 12 26.24 9.30 -22.16
CA SER A 12 25.53 8.77 -20.99
C SER A 12 25.52 9.74 -19.84
N VAL A 13 26.63 10.36 -19.49
CA VAL A 13 26.74 11.32 -18.37
C VAL A 13 25.87 12.56 -18.61
N LEU A 14 25.85 13.08 -19.84
CA LEU A 14 25.07 14.26 -20.19
C LEU A 14 23.55 14.01 -20.19
N ILE A 15 23.11 12.85 -20.66
CA ILE A 15 21.68 12.57 -20.86
C ILE A 15 21.03 11.95 -19.61
N THR A 16 21.76 11.17 -18.81
CA THR A 16 21.22 10.45 -17.63
C THR A 16 20.44 11.35 -16.67
N PRO A 17 20.92 12.53 -16.23
CA PRO A 17 20.19 13.36 -15.27
C PRO A 17 18.86 13.86 -15.86
N THR A 18 18.85 14.20 -17.15
CA THR A 18 17.62 14.63 -17.84
C THR A 18 16.63 13.50 -18.00
N ILE A 19 17.07 12.30 -18.39
CA ILE A 19 16.22 11.10 -18.45
C ILE A 19 15.59 10.82 -17.08
N ARG A 20 16.39 10.85 -16.01
CA ARG A 20 15.91 10.62 -14.65
C ARG A 20 14.83 11.62 -14.25
N ALA A 21 15.03 12.91 -14.51
CA ALA A 21 14.04 13.95 -14.23
C ALA A 21 12.72 13.72 -15.00
N ARG A 22 12.79 13.34 -16.29
CA ARG A 22 11.61 13.05 -17.12
C ARG A 22 10.90 11.77 -16.70
N LEU A 23 11.62 10.75 -16.27
CA LEU A 23 11.00 9.54 -15.74
C LEU A 23 10.28 9.81 -14.41
N HIS A 24 10.85 10.62 -13.53
CA HIS A 24 10.17 11.06 -12.31
C HIS A 24 8.89 11.85 -12.61
N GLU A 25 8.95 12.79 -13.54
CA GLU A 25 7.77 13.55 -13.97
C GLU A 25 6.67 12.63 -14.51
N LYS A 26 7.03 11.70 -15.42
CA LYS A 26 6.10 10.69 -15.96
C LYS A 26 5.47 9.86 -14.86
N PHE A 27 6.26 9.38 -13.90
CA PHE A 27 5.78 8.57 -12.79
C PHE A 27 4.79 9.34 -11.91
N ASN A 28 5.12 10.57 -11.53
CA ASN A 28 4.26 11.40 -10.69
C ASN A 28 2.93 11.71 -11.37
N ARG A 29 2.96 12.12 -12.66
CA ARG A 29 1.74 12.36 -13.45
C ARG A 29 0.89 11.09 -13.61
N GLY A 30 1.54 9.93 -13.78
CA GLY A 30 0.84 8.65 -13.83
C GLY A 30 0.16 8.31 -12.50
N ALA A 31 0.83 8.54 -11.38
CA ALA A 31 0.26 8.32 -10.05
C ALA A 31 -0.92 9.25 -9.76
N GLU A 32 -0.82 10.55 -10.12
CA GLU A 32 -1.92 11.52 -9.99
C GLU A 32 -3.14 11.08 -10.80
N ASN A 33 -2.94 10.70 -12.07
CA ASN A 33 -4.01 10.23 -12.95
C ASN A 33 -4.68 8.96 -12.42
N GLN A 34 -3.89 7.99 -11.95
CA GLN A 34 -4.41 6.74 -11.39
C GLN A 34 -5.17 6.98 -10.09
N SER A 35 -4.66 7.84 -9.21
CA SER A 35 -5.32 8.20 -7.95
C SER A 35 -6.68 8.84 -8.21
N PHE A 36 -6.76 9.78 -9.14
CA PHE A 36 -8.01 10.41 -9.53
C PHE A 36 -9.03 9.41 -10.10
N LEU A 37 -8.58 8.49 -10.94
CA LEU A 37 -9.46 7.46 -11.51
C LEU A 37 -10.02 6.56 -10.41
N VAL A 38 -9.18 6.10 -9.48
CA VAL A 38 -9.61 5.28 -8.35
C VAL A 38 -10.62 6.04 -7.47
N GLU A 39 -10.37 7.33 -7.18
CA GLU A 39 -11.28 8.18 -6.42
C GLU A 39 -12.64 8.31 -7.11
N ALA A 40 -12.65 8.62 -8.42
CA ALA A 40 -13.87 8.79 -9.20
C ALA A 40 -14.69 7.50 -9.29
N VAL A 41 -14.04 6.34 -9.49
CA VAL A 41 -14.71 5.03 -9.55
C VAL A 41 -15.21 4.61 -8.18
N SER A 42 -14.44 4.82 -7.12
CA SER A 42 -14.87 4.51 -5.75
C SER A 42 -16.08 5.37 -5.33
N GLY A 43 -16.12 6.64 -5.79
CA GLY A 43 -17.22 7.56 -5.54
C GLY A 43 -18.34 7.55 -6.60
N ILE A 44 -18.45 6.50 -7.43
CA ILE A 44 -19.31 6.51 -8.61
C ILE A 44 -20.78 6.77 -8.29
N GLN A 45 -21.28 6.29 -7.16
CA GLN A 45 -22.66 6.54 -6.73
C GLN A 45 -22.90 8.04 -6.49
N THR A 46 -21.96 8.72 -5.84
CA THR A 46 -22.03 10.18 -5.62
C THR A 46 -21.94 10.95 -6.93
N VAL A 47 -21.02 10.53 -7.82
CA VAL A 47 -20.89 11.11 -9.16
C VAL A 47 -22.20 11.04 -9.92
N LYS A 48 -22.85 9.89 -9.91
CA LYS A 48 -24.14 9.66 -10.58
C LYS A 48 -25.29 10.42 -9.90
N ALA A 49 -25.35 10.38 -8.56
CA ALA A 49 -26.40 11.06 -7.81
C ALA A 49 -26.39 12.59 -8.01
N LEU A 50 -25.20 13.18 -8.18
CA LEU A 50 -25.02 14.62 -8.36
C LEU A 50 -24.93 15.03 -9.84
N ALA A 51 -24.92 14.07 -10.79
CA ALA A 51 -24.75 14.30 -12.24
C ALA A 51 -23.50 15.17 -12.57
N VAL A 52 -22.39 14.89 -11.91
CA VAL A 52 -21.12 15.65 -12.05
C VAL A 52 -20.10 14.97 -12.98
N GLU A 53 -20.53 14.06 -13.84
CA GLU A 53 -19.66 13.38 -14.81
C GLU A 53 -18.91 14.36 -15.74
N PRO A 54 -19.54 15.37 -16.35
CA PRO A 54 -18.86 16.24 -17.31
C PRO A 54 -17.65 17.01 -16.73
N PRO A 55 -17.72 17.63 -15.53
CA PRO A 55 -16.56 18.27 -14.94
C PRO A 55 -15.47 17.29 -14.50
N LEU A 56 -15.84 16.08 -14.01
CA LEU A 56 -14.87 15.05 -13.65
C LEU A 56 -14.17 14.50 -14.89
N GLN A 57 -14.91 14.28 -15.98
CA GLN A 57 -14.32 13.85 -17.25
C GLN A 57 -13.30 14.87 -17.77
N ARG A 58 -13.63 16.18 -17.78
CA ARG A 58 -12.68 17.22 -18.20
C ARG A 58 -11.41 17.21 -17.36
N ARG A 59 -11.55 17.10 -16.04
CA ARG A 59 -10.41 17.03 -15.12
C ARG A 59 -9.55 15.79 -15.38
N TRP A 60 -10.18 14.64 -15.64
CA TRP A 60 -9.46 13.43 -16.01
C TRP A 60 -8.72 13.57 -17.33
N ASP A 61 -9.37 14.15 -18.36
CA ASP A 61 -8.77 14.43 -19.67
C ASP A 61 -7.53 15.33 -19.52
N GLU A 62 -7.58 16.37 -18.68
CA GLU A 62 -6.44 17.23 -18.39
C GLU A 62 -5.28 16.48 -17.73
N GLN A 63 -5.57 15.64 -16.72
CA GLN A 63 -4.55 14.83 -16.05
C GLN A 63 -3.96 13.77 -16.98
N LEU A 64 -4.80 13.12 -17.78
CA LEU A 64 -4.38 12.16 -18.80
C LEU A 64 -3.48 12.81 -19.85
N ALA A 65 -3.86 13.99 -20.34
CA ALA A 65 -3.05 14.76 -21.29
C ALA A 65 -1.68 15.11 -20.70
N GLY A 66 -1.63 15.51 -19.42
CA GLY A 66 -0.39 15.76 -18.68
C GLY A 66 0.51 14.50 -18.59
N TYR A 67 -0.08 13.36 -18.27
CA TYR A 67 0.63 12.09 -18.24
C TYR A 67 1.15 11.67 -19.62
N VAL A 68 0.32 11.75 -20.66
CA VAL A 68 0.68 11.40 -22.03
C VAL A 68 1.83 12.30 -22.51
N GLN A 69 1.76 13.61 -22.24
CA GLN A 69 2.83 14.55 -22.60
C GLN A 69 4.15 14.23 -21.88
N ALA A 70 4.10 13.95 -20.57
CA ALA A 70 5.29 13.58 -19.80
C ALA A 70 5.87 12.24 -20.29
N SER A 71 5.00 11.27 -20.60
CA SER A 71 5.39 9.96 -21.17
C SER A 71 6.06 10.12 -22.54
N PHE A 72 5.47 10.94 -23.41
CA PHE A 72 6.04 11.22 -24.73
C PHE A 72 7.43 11.89 -24.64
N ARG A 73 7.58 12.91 -23.77
CA ARG A 73 8.85 13.58 -23.54
C ARG A 73 9.94 12.62 -23.04
N ALA A 74 9.59 11.74 -22.09
CA ALA A 74 10.53 10.76 -21.57
C ALA A 74 10.92 9.74 -22.65
N THR A 75 9.96 9.17 -23.36
CA THR A 75 10.20 8.17 -24.41
C THR A 75 10.96 8.75 -25.58
N ASN A 76 10.62 9.98 -26.01
CA ASN A 76 11.32 10.65 -27.11
C ASN A 76 12.79 10.94 -26.74
N LEU A 77 13.06 11.39 -25.51
CA LEU A 77 14.44 11.62 -25.06
C LEU A 77 15.26 10.31 -25.05
N ILE A 78 14.67 9.21 -24.59
CA ILE A 78 15.30 7.89 -24.60
C ILE A 78 15.58 7.45 -26.06
N ALA A 79 14.61 7.65 -26.97
CA ALA A 79 14.77 7.31 -28.38
C ALA A 79 15.90 8.15 -29.04
N VAL A 80 15.95 9.45 -28.79
CA VAL A 80 17.01 10.34 -29.30
C VAL A 80 18.38 9.89 -28.76
N ALA A 81 18.48 9.57 -27.47
CA ALA A 81 19.71 9.06 -26.88
C ALA A 81 20.18 7.75 -27.56
N GLY A 82 19.25 6.81 -27.80
CA GLY A 82 19.53 5.56 -28.53
C GLY A 82 19.98 5.79 -29.95
N GLN A 83 19.33 6.72 -30.68
CA GLN A 83 19.73 7.08 -32.04
C GLN A 83 21.11 7.76 -32.09
N ALA A 84 21.43 8.62 -31.11
CA ALA A 84 22.74 9.24 -30.99
C ALA A 84 23.83 8.17 -30.77
N ALA A 85 23.58 7.19 -29.90
CA ALA A 85 24.50 6.06 -29.68
C ALA A 85 24.69 5.22 -30.97
N THR A 86 23.60 4.95 -31.70
CA THR A 86 23.65 4.24 -33.00
C THR A 86 24.42 5.04 -34.06
N CYS A 87 24.27 6.38 -34.06
CA CYS A 87 25.02 7.27 -34.95
C CYS A 87 26.54 7.17 -34.68
N ILE A 88 26.95 7.24 -33.43
CA ILE A 88 28.36 7.06 -33.01
C ILE A 88 28.89 5.70 -33.50
N GLN A 89 28.12 4.63 -33.35
CA GLN A 89 28.47 3.29 -33.79
C GLN A 89 28.71 3.26 -35.32
N LYS A 90 27.75 3.73 -36.12
CA LYS A 90 27.83 3.75 -37.56
C LYS A 90 29.02 4.59 -38.06
N SER A 91 29.23 5.76 -37.46
CA SER A 91 30.36 6.62 -37.77
C SER A 91 31.70 5.93 -37.48
N THR A 92 31.78 5.20 -36.33
CA THR A 92 32.96 4.41 -36.00
C THR A 92 33.21 3.31 -37.02
N THR A 93 32.16 2.58 -37.46
CA THR A 93 32.28 1.54 -38.49
C THR A 93 32.76 2.12 -39.81
N ILE A 94 32.21 3.25 -40.24
CA ILE A 94 32.62 3.95 -41.49
C ILE A 94 34.10 4.37 -41.36
N ALA A 95 34.52 4.96 -40.25
CA ALA A 95 35.90 5.37 -40.04
C ALA A 95 36.87 4.18 -40.07
N VAL A 96 36.50 3.05 -39.43
CA VAL A 96 37.30 1.79 -39.48
C VAL A 96 37.44 1.28 -40.90
N MET A 97 36.34 1.24 -41.67
CA MET A 97 36.38 0.81 -43.06
C MET A 97 37.19 1.75 -43.92
N TRP A 98 37.08 3.08 -43.72
CA TRP A 98 37.84 4.06 -44.48
C TRP A 98 39.34 3.94 -44.24
N VAL A 99 39.79 3.94 -42.98
CA VAL A 99 41.21 3.81 -42.61
C VAL A 99 41.75 2.43 -43.06
N GLY A 100 40.97 1.37 -42.85
CA GLY A 100 41.36 0.00 -43.27
C GLY A 100 41.49 -0.12 -44.77
N ALA A 101 40.61 0.51 -45.55
CA ALA A 101 40.72 0.52 -47.03
C ALA A 101 42.01 1.18 -47.52
N TYR A 102 42.46 2.28 -46.89
CA TYR A 102 43.75 2.89 -47.22
C TYR A 102 44.92 1.95 -46.90
N GLN A 103 44.88 1.25 -45.76
CA GLN A 103 45.94 0.30 -45.42
C GLN A 103 45.97 -0.94 -46.33
N VAL A 104 44.82 -1.34 -46.87
CA VAL A 104 44.76 -2.42 -47.90
C VAL A 104 45.37 -1.94 -49.21
N ILE A 105 45.09 -0.68 -49.63
CA ILE A 105 45.66 -0.10 -50.86
C ILE A 105 47.18 0.04 -50.72
N ASP A 106 47.67 0.43 -49.56
CA ASP A 106 49.10 0.58 -49.25
C ASP A 106 49.79 -0.81 -49.06
N GLY A 107 49.06 -1.91 -49.13
CA GLY A 107 49.59 -3.28 -48.98
C GLY A 107 49.95 -3.65 -47.51
N ALA A 108 49.57 -2.85 -46.56
CA ALA A 108 49.82 -3.09 -45.13
C ALA A 108 48.83 -4.08 -44.51
N LEU A 109 47.63 -4.25 -45.10
CA LEU A 109 46.57 -5.19 -44.69
C LEU A 109 46.04 -5.97 -45.89
N SER A 110 45.63 -7.20 -45.67
CA SER A 110 44.84 -7.96 -46.63
C SER A 110 43.34 -7.62 -46.51
N ILE A 111 42.58 -7.84 -47.57
CA ILE A 111 41.12 -7.68 -47.57
C ILE A 111 40.47 -8.55 -46.49
N GLY A 112 40.97 -9.79 -46.30
CA GLY A 112 40.48 -10.72 -45.28
C GLY A 112 40.69 -10.21 -43.87
N GLU A 113 41.84 -9.60 -43.56
CA GLU A 113 42.13 -9.00 -42.27
C GLU A 113 41.23 -7.79 -41.98
N LEU A 114 40.94 -6.96 -42.98
CA LEU A 114 40.01 -5.85 -42.83
C LEU A 114 38.58 -6.33 -42.49
N ILE A 115 38.11 -7.38 -43.19
CA ILE A 115 36.80 -7.98 -42.93
C ILE A 115 36.77 -8.58 -41.52
N ALA A 116 37.80 -9.34 -41.14
CA ALA A 116 37.92 -9.94 -39.80
C ALA A 116 37.92 -8.86 -38.70
N PHE A 117 38.70 -7.79 -38.89
CA PHE A 117 38.72 -6.66 -37.97
C PHE A 117 37.38 -5.96 -37.83
N ASN A 118 36.65 -5.76 -38.91
CA ASN A 118 35.31 -5.18 -38.85
C ASN A 118 34.31 -6.08 -38.13
N MET A 119 34.36 -7.41 -38.34
CA MET A 119 33.52 -8.35 -37.59
C MET A 119 33.84 -8.34 -36.09
N LEU A 120 35.13 -8.36 -35.70
CA LEU A 120 35.57 -8.28 -34.31
C LEU A 120 35.19 -6.94 -33.69
N SER A 121 35.29 -5.84 -34.43
CA SER A 121 34.85 -4.50 -33.97
C SER A 121 33.35 -4.51 -33.62
N GLY A 122 32.52 -5.18 -34.45
CA GLY A 122 31.10 -5.35 -34.18
C GLY A 122 30.81 -6.14 -32.89
N GLN A 123 31.60 -7.18 -32.62
CA GLN A 123 31.48 -7.95 -31.36
C GLN A 123 31.86 -7.16 -30.11
N VAL A 124 32.69 -6.13 -30.23
CA VAL A 124 33.03 -5.22 -29.11
C VAL A 124 32.00 -4.12 -28.93
N THR A 125 31.55 -3.51 -30.06
CA THR A 125 30.60 -2.39 -29.99
C THR A 125 29.18 -2.80 -29.64
N GLY A 126 28.76 -4.02 -29.99
CA GLY A 126 27.43 -4.54 -29.64
C GLY A 126 27.16 -4.61 -28.15
N PRO A 127 27.99 -5.29 -27.36
CA PRO A 127 27.88 -5.31 -25.89
C PRO A 127 27.93 -3.91 -25.25
N LEU A 128 28.72 -3.00 -25.78
CA LEU A 128 28.80 -1.61 -25.27
C LEU A 128 27.45 -0.87 -25.41
N LEU A 129 26.79 -1.00 -26.56
CA LEU A 129 25.44 -0.45 -26.72
C LEU A 129 24.41 -1.09 -25.78
N ARG A 130 24.52 -2.39 -25.55
CA ARG A 130 23.68 -3.07 -24.55
C ARG A 130 23.93 -2.52 -23.14
N MET A 131 25.17 -2.24 -22.76
CA MET A 131 25.48 -1.63 -21.45
C MET A 131 24.87 -0.25 -21.29
N VAL A 132 24.85 0.59 -22.37
CA VAL A 132 24.19 1.91 -22.35
C VAL A 132 22.67 1.76 -22.13
N ASN A 133 22.02 0.80 -22.81
CA ASN A 133 20.60 0.53 -22.62
C ASN A 133 20.30 -0.03 -21.24
N LEU A 134 21.09 -0.98 -20.74
CA LEU A 134 20.97 -1.51 -19.38
C LEU A 134 21.13 -0.42 -18.31
N TRP A 135 22.01 0.56 -18.53
CA TRP A 135 22.14 1.69 -17.62
C TRP A 135 20.87 2.52 -17.52
N GLN A 136 20.15 2.72 -18.63
CA GLN A 136 18.87 3.41 -18.65
C GLN A 136 17.78 2.62 -17.92
N GLU A 137 17.71 1.30 -18.16
CA GLU A 137 16.81 0.41 -17.43
C GLU A 137 17.11 0.40 -15.92
N PHE A 138 18.39 0.38 -15.56
CA PHE A 138 18.82 0.44 -14.15
C PHE A 138 18.36 1.75 -13.46
N GLN A 139 18.38 2.88 -14.16
CA GLN A 139 17.86 4.14 -13.62
C GLN A 139 16.35 4.06 -13.36
N GLN A 140 15.58 3.41 -14.23
CA GLN A 140 14.15 3.20 -14.04
C GLN A 140 13.85 2.27 -12.86
N VAL A 141 14.60 1.19 -12.73
CA VAL A 141 14.51 0.26 -11.60
C VAL A 141 14.84 0.96 -10.29
N GLY A 142 15.83 1.87 -10.28
CA GLY A 142 16.19 2.65 -9.10
C GLY A 142 15.01 3.45 -8.50
N ILE A 143 14.16 4.06 -9.36
CA ILE A 143 12.95 4.77 -8.92
C ILE A 143 11.95 3.81 -8.29
N SER A 144 11.75 2.64 -8.90
CA SER A 144 10.84 1.62 -8.39
C SER A 144 11.33 1.06 -7.03
N ILE A 145 12.64 0.82 -6.87
CA ILE A 145 13.24 0.38 -5.61
C ILE A 145 13.06 1.44 -4.52
N GLN A 146 13.26 2.72 -4.84
CA GLN A 146 13.07 3.80 -3.86
C GLN A 146 11.62 3.83 -3.35
N ARG A 147 10.63 3.72 -4.24
CA ARG A 147 9.21 3.68 -3.86
C ARG A 147 8.85 2.42 -3.06
N LEU A 148 9.39 1.27 -3.44
CA LEU A 148 9.23 0.04 -2.68
C LEU A 148 9.88 0.17 -1.29
N GLY A 149 11.04 0.83 -1.22
CA GLY A 149 11.73 1.14 0.03
C GLY A 149 10.89 2.02 0.97
N ASP A 150 10.14 3.00 0.45
CA ASP A 150 9.24 3.83 1.26
C ASP A 150 8.19 2.97 1.99
N VAL A 151 7.72 1.90 1.36
CA VAL A 151 6.77 0.95 1.96
C VAL A 151 7.47 -0.03 2.90
N LEU A 152 8.58 -0.64 2.48
CA LEU A 152 9.28 -1.66 3.25
C LEU A 152 9.99 -1.09 4.49
N ASN A 153 10.42 0.17 4.44
CA ASN A 153 11.04 0.87 5.56
C ASN A 153 10.00 1.48 6.52
N ALA A 154 8.71 1.44 6.16
CA ALA A 154 7.66 1.83 7.09
C ALA A 154 7.75 0.97 8.35
N LYS A 155 7.76 1.63 9.52
CA LYS A 155 7.92 0.94 10.81
C LYS A 155 6.74 -0.01 11.02
N ALA A 156 6.99 -1.31 10.85
CA ALA A 156 5.99 -2.34 11.10
C ALA A 156 5.58 -2.36 12.57
N GLU A 157 4.32 -2.69 12.83
CA GLU A 157 3.90 -2.99 14.20
C GLU A 157 4.75 -4.17 14.71
N PRO A 158 5.28 -4.10 15.95
CA PRO A 158 6.08 -5.19 16.50
C PRO A 158 5.27 -6.49 16.49
N SER A 159 5.60 -7.40 15.59
CA SER A 159 5.11 -8.77 15.62
C SER A 159 5.62 -9.45 16.88
N TYR A 160 5.05 -10.59 17.22
CA TYR A 160 5.34 -11.42 18.40
C TYR A 160 6.76 -11.19 18.96
N ASN A 161 6.84 -10.69 20.19
CA ASN A 161 8.09 -10.58 20.94
C ASN A 161 8.01 -11.54 22.13
N PRO A 162 8.83 -12.59 22.17
CA PRO A 162 8.82 -13.57 23.28
C PRO A 162 9.12 -12.95 24.65
N ASN A 163 9.73 -11.76 24.69
CA ASN A 163 10.01 -11.03 25.94
C ASN A 163 8.84 -10.17 26.40
N ARG A 164 7.73 -10.12 25.67
CA ARG A 164 6.51 -9.42 26.12
C ARG A 164 5.66 -10.36 26.94
N THR A 165 5.17 -9.86 28.07
CA THR A 165 4.37 -10.62 29.01
C THR A 165 3.05 -11.04 28.36
N THR A 166 2.82 -12.34 28.25
CA THR A 166 1.48 -12.88 28.07
C THR A 166 0.83 -12.93 29.44
N LEU A 167 -0.18 -12.13 29.65
CA LEU A 167 -0.94 -12.13 30.89
C LEU A 167 -1.85 -13.36 30.94
N PRO A 168 -2.20 -13.87 32.13
CA PRO A 168 -3.33 -14.77 32.29
C PRO A 168 -4.60 -14.08 31.76
N GLN A 169 -5.72 -14.79 31.72
CA GLN A 169 -7.00 -14.20 31.31
C GLN A 169 -7.23 -12.88 32.03
N ILE A 170 -7.47 -11.81 31.25
CA ILE A 170 -7.74 -10.48 31.81
C ILE A 170 -9.10 -10.46 32.52
N ALA A 171 -9.19 -9.74 33.61
CA ALA A 171 -10.45 -9.46 34.30
C ALA A 171 -11.23 -8.36 33.58
N GLY A 172 -10.51 -7.42 32.95
CA GLY A 172 -11.06 -6.36 32.11
C GLY A 172 -11.14 -4.98 32.77
N GLN A 173 -10.35 -4.72 33.84
CA GLN A 173 -10.19 -3.37 34.37
C GLN A 173 -9.38 -2.52 33.37
N ILE A 174 -9.86 -1.32 33.03
CA ILE A 174 -9.15 -0.40 32.13
C ILE A 174 -8.91 0.91 32.89
N VAL A 175 -7.66 1.38 32.89
CA VAL A 175 -7.28 2.66 33.53
C VAL A 175 -6.55 3.53 32.49
N PHE A 176 -7.07 4.73 32.29
CA PHE A 176 -6.38 5.83 31.64
C PHE A 176 -5.75 6.71 32.71
N ASP A 177 -4.44 6.89 32.69
CA ASP A 177 -3.66 7.65 33.68
C ASP A 177 -2.99 8.82 32.95
N ASP A 178 -3.58 10.02 33.07
CA ASP A 178 -3.14 11.30 32.49
C ASP A 178 -2.83 11.22 31.00
N VAL A 179 -3.70 10.59 30.23
CA VAL A 179 -3.48 10.28 28.80
C VAL A 179 -3.61 11.52 27.93
N GLY A 180 -2.53 11.79 27.16
CA GLY A 180 -2.50 12.76 26.07
C GLY A 180 -2.17 12.08 24.74
N PHE A 181 -2.90 12.44 23.67
CA PHE A 181 -2.73 11.81 22.35
C PHE A 181 -3.02 12.76 21.19
N ARG A 182 -2.22 12.65 20.12
CA ARG A 182 -2.47 13.21 18.78
C ARG A 182 -2.12 12.19 17.71
N TYR A 183 -2.78 12.27 16.55
CA TYR A 183 -2.50 11.37 15.41
C TYR A 183 -1.23 11.74 14.63
N ARG A 184 -0.85 13.03 14.65
CA ARG A 184 0.34 13.55 13.97
C ARG A 184 1.09 14.47 14.91
N ILE A 185 2.41 14.45 14.89
CA ILE A 185 3.28 15.23 15.77
C ILE A 185 3.01 16.73 15.64
N ASP A 186 2.73 17.19 14.42
CA ASP A 186 2.39 18.58 14.07
C ASP A 186 0.88 18.88 14.11
N GLY A 187 0.05 17.89 14.47
CA GLY A 187 -1.41 18.01 14.50
C GLY A 187 -1.94 18.51 15.86
N PRO A 188 -3.22 18.91 15.90
CA PRO A 188 -3.87 19.29 17.16
C PRO A 188 -4.00 18.09 18.10
N PRO A 189 -3.88 18.30 19.42
CA PRO A 189 -4.11 17.23 20.40
C PRO A 189 -5.59 16.80 20.38
N VAL A 190 -5.82 15.49 20.35
CA VAL A 190 -7.16 14.89 20.34
C VAL A 190 -7.62 14.53 21.75
N LEU A 191 -6.71 14.04 22.57
CA LEU A 191 -6.95 13.78 23.99
C LEU A 191 -5.94 14.58 24.82
N GLN A 192 -6.43 15.18 25.93
CA GLN A 192 -5.62 15.98 26.85
C GLN A 192 -6.01 15.62 28.27
N HIS A 193 -5.02 15.14 29.04
CA HIS A 193 -5.19 14.86 30.48
C HIS A 193 -6.40 13.96 30.80
N VAL A 194 -6.62 12.91 29.98
CA VAL A 194 -7.74 12.00 30.23
C VAL A 194 -7.36 10.99 31.29
N SER A 195 -8.10 11.04 32.42
CA SER A 195 -7.97 10.07 33.52
C SER A 195 -9.33 9.47 33.80
N LEU A 196 -9.45 8.14 33.64
CA LEU A 196 -10.67 7.42 33.94
C LEU A 196 -10.34 5.96 34.28
N THR A 197 -11.20 5.36 35.12
CA THR A 197 -11.09 3.96 35.49
C THR A 197 -12.41 3.26 35.22
N LEU A 198 -12.34 2.15 34.44
CA LEU A 198 -13.46 1.28 34.13
C LEU A 198 -13.28 -0.03 34.87
N GLN A 199 -14.28 -0.44 35.64
CA GLN A 199 -14.22 -1.66 36.45
C GLN A 199 -14.70 -2.89 35.62
N PRO A 200 -14.21 -4.10 35.89
CA PRO A 200 -14.71 -5.32 35.26
C PRO A 200 -16.24 -5.45 35.42
N GLY A 201 -16.90 -5.87 34.34
CA GLY A 201 -18.36 -6.02 34.30
C GLY A 201 -19.16 -4.73 34.20
N GLN A 202 -18.50 -3.57 34.15
CA GLN A 202 -19.15 -2.30 34.01
C GLN A 202 -19.53 -1.99 32.56
N ILE A 203 -20.73 -1.47 32.32
CA ILE A 203 -21.16 -0.92 31.06
C ILE A 203 -21.01 0.58 31.09
N VAL A 204 -20.19 1.14 30.20
CA VAL A 204 -19.88 2.58 30.17
C VAL A 204 -20.21 3.17 28.82
N GLY A 205 -21.09 4.18 28.81
CA GLY A 205 -21.40 4.98 27.62
C GLY A 205 -20.49 6.19 27.53
N VAL A 206 -19.76 6.33 26.41
CA VAL A 206 -18.94 7.50 26.12
C VAL A 206 -19.68 8.42 25.17
N VAL A 207 -20.14 9.57 25.67
CA VAL A 207 -20.92 10.56 24.91
C VAL A 207 -20.13 11.84 24.70
N GLY A 208 -20.35 12.49 23.57
CA GLY A 208 -19.69 13.75 23.25
C GLY A 208 -19.89 14.14 21.78
N ARG A 209 -19.53 15.37 21.44
CA ARG A 209 -19.59 15.88 20.07
C ARG A 209 -18.76 15.05 19.10
N SER A 210 -19.09 15.07 17.79
CA SER A 210 -18.22 14.49 16.77
C SER A 210 -16.84 15.13 16.83
N GLY A 211 -15.78 14.31 16.73
CA GLY A 211 -14.40 14.78 16.88
C GLY A 211 -13.89 14.94 18.31
N SER A 212 -14.70 14.65 19.36
CA SER A 212 -14.27 14.77 20.77
C SER A 212 -13.30 13.67 21.24
N GLY A 213 -12.89 12.74 20.39
CA GLY A 213 -11.93 11.68 20.74
C GLY A 213 -12.54 10.36 21.22
N LYS A 214 -13.87 10.14 21.13
CA LYS A 214 -14.53 8.88 21.55
C LYS A 214 -13.91 7.65 20.89
N SER A 215 -13.86 7.61 19.57
CA SER A 215 -13.25 6.49 18.82
C SER A 215 -11.73 6.40 19.05
N THR A 216 -11.08 7.50 19.46
CA THR A 216 -9.66 7.50 19.84
C THR A 216 -9.43 6.72 21.13
N ILE A 217 -10.31 6.88 22.13
CA ILE A 217 -10.28 6.08 23.36
C ILE A 217 -10.36 4.58 23.01
N ALA A 218 -11.33 4.19 22.18
CA ALA A 218 -11.47 2.81 21.72
C ALA A 218 -10.22 2.27 20.99
N LYS A 219 -9.57 3.10 20.17
CA LYS A 219 -8.34 2.74 19.46
C LYS A 219 -7.13 2.58 20.40
N LEU A 220 -7.05 3.39 21.46
CA LEU A 220 -5.99 3.27 22.46
C LEU A 220 -6.15 2.01 23.30
N VAL A 221 -7.39 1.63 23.68
CA VAL A 221 -7.65 0.36 24.40
C VAL A 221 -7.23 -0.85 23.56
N GLN A 222 -7.44 -0.80 22.24
CA GLN A 222 -7.00 -1.85 21.31
C GLN A 222 -5.49 -1.83 21.00
N ARG A 223 -4.77 -0.83 21.55
CA ARG A 223 -3.37 -0.56 21.24
C ARG A 223 -3.11 -0.43 19.73
N LEU A 224 -4.04 0.18 18.99
CA LEU A 224 -3.80 0.59 17.60
C LEU A 224 -2.87 1.80 17.57
N TYR A 225 -2.85 2.57 18.64
CA TYR A 225 -1.96 3.69 18.91
C TYR A 225 -1.44 3.63 20.34
N VAL A 226 -0.32 4.30 20.58
CA VAL A 226 0.28 4.48 21.92
C VAL A 226 0.14 5.95 22.27
N PRO A 227 -0.27 6.30 23.51
CA PRO A 227 -0.38 7.69 23.93
C PRO A 227 1.00 8.37 23.95
N GLU A 228 1.04 9.69 23.69
CA GLU A 228 2.25 10.49 23.79
C GLU A 228 2.61 10.81 25.25
N ARG A 229 1.59 10.96 26.08
CA ARG A 229 1.69 11.26 27.49
C ARG A 229 0.77 10.35 28.28
N GLY A 230 1.18 10.00 29.49
CA GLY A 230 0.43 9.08 30.34
C GLY A 230 0.50 7.64 29.85
N ARG A 231 -0.41 6.81 30.31
CA ARG A 231 -0.46 5.39 29.98
C ARG A 231 -1.88 4.86 30.05
N VAL A 232 -2.12 3.79 29.30
CA VAL A 232 -3.35 3.01 29.37
C VAL A 232 -3.00 1.64 29.95
N LEU A 233 -3.66 1.26 31.04
CA LEU A 233 -3.43 -0.01 31.70
C LEU A 233 -4.65 -0.92 31.55
N VAL A 234 -4.40 -2.22 31.41
CA VAL A 234 -5.41 -3.26 31.54
C VAL A 234 -4.97 -4.19 32.66
N ASP A 235 -5.83 -4.35 33.68
CA ASP A 235 -5.54 -5.10 34.89
C ASP A 235 -4.20 -4.71 35.56
N GLY A 236 -3.89 -3.40 35.57
CA GLY A 236 -2.67 -2.84 36.14
C GLY A 236 -1.42 -2.95 35.25
N VAL A 237 -1.50 -3.58 34.08
CA VAL A 237 -0.36 -3.71 33.15
C VAL A 237 -0.48 -2.70 32.02
N ASP A 238 0.61 -1.96 31.77
CA ASP A 238 0.67 -0.98 30.70
C ASP A 238 0.55 -1.64 29.33
N LEU A 239 -0.39 -1.17 28.52
CA LEU A 239 -0.62 -1.67 27.17
C LEU A 239 0.61 -1.53 26.26
N ALA A 240 1.51 -0.59 26.53
CA ALA A 240 2.76 -0.44 25.81
C ALA A 240 3.67 -1.69 25.92
N GLN A 241 3.54 -2.47 27.00
CA GLN A 241 4.35 -3.64 27.31
C GLN A 241 3.68 -4.97 26.90
N ILE A 242 2.38 -4.97 26.61
CA ILE A 242 1.62 -6.18 26.25
C ILE A 242 1.80 -6.50 24.74
N ASP A 243 1.72 -7.78 24.38
CA ASP A 243 1.63 -8.18 22.98
C ASP A 243 0.29 -7.73 22.37
N PRO A 244 0.29 -6.90 21.29
CA PRO A 244 -0.95 -6.41 20.68
C PRO A 244 -1.86 -7.53 20.16
N ALA A 245 -1.28 -8.60 19.60
CA ALA A 245 -2.04 -9.70 19.06
C ALA A 245 -2.75 -10.49 20.17
N TRP A 246 -2.09 -10.69 21.30
CA TRP A 246 -2.70 -11.32 22.47
C TRP A 246 -3.82 -10.45 23.04
N LEU A 247 -3.58 -9.15 23.23
CA LEU A 247 -4.59 -8.20 23.75
C LEU A 247 -5.85 -8.21 22.86
N ARG A 248 -5.68 -8.02 21.56
CA ARG A 248 -6.79 -7.92 20.61
C ARG A 248 -7.64 -9.18 20.53
N ARG A 249 -7.09 -10.35 20.87
CA ARG A 249 -7.88 -11.58 21.01
C ARG A 249 -8.79 -11.58 22.25
N GLN A 250 -8.49 -10.76 23.25
CA GLN A 250 -9.30 -10.60 24.45
C GLN A 250 -10.33 -9.46 24.33
N VAL A 251 -10.26 -8.67 23.27
CA VAL A 251 -11.12 -7.51 23.03
C VAL A 251 -12.00 -7.76 21.81
N GLY A 252 -13.31 -7.81 22.02
CA GLY A 252 -14.30 -7.82 20.92
C GLY A 252 -14.59 -6.38 20.48
N VAL A 253 -14.57 -6.12 19.20
CA VAL A 253 -14.79 -4.78 18.65
C VAL A 253 -15.83 -4.81 17.55
N VAL A 254 -16.81 -3.92 17.66
CA VAL A 254 -17.76 -3.61 16.58
C VAL A 254 -17.49 -2.17 16.14
N LEU A 255 -16.98 -2.03 14.92
CA LEU A 255 -16.62 -0.73 14.36
C LEU A 255 -17.85 -0.01 13.78
N GLN A 256 -17.75 1.30 13.62
CA GLN A 256 -18.78 2.12 12.96
C GLN A 256 -19.04 1.63 11.52
N GLU A 257 -17.97 1.39 10.74
CA GLU A 257 -18.07 0.76 9.42
C GLU A 257 -17.78 -0.73 9.53
N ASN A 258 -18.82 -1.54 9.38
CA ASN A 258 -18.72 -2.99 9.50
C ASN A 258 -18.29 -3.63 8.18
N PHE A 259 -16.98 -3.84 8.06
CA PHE A 259 -16.40 -4.52 6.90
C PHE A 259 -16.59 -6.04 6.99
N LEU A 260 -17.18 -6.63 5.96
CA LEU A 260 -17.23 -8.08 5.78
C LEU A 260 -16.33 -8.49 4.61
N PHE A 261 -15.61 -9.59 4.80
CA PHE A 261 -14.79 -10.17 3.76
C PHE A 261 -15.65 -10.97 2.78
N ASN A 262 -15.24 -11.04 1.53
CA ASN A 262 -15.90 -11.84 0.50
C ASN A 262 -15.71 -13.36 0.78
N ARG A 263 -16.42 -13.84 1.78
CA ARG A 263 -16.43 -15.22 2.29
C ARG A 263 -17.85 -15.57 2.75
N SER A 264 -18.04 -16.78 3.23
CA SER A 264 -19.33 -17.20 3.83
C SER A 264 -19.66 -16.38 5.09
N VAL A 265 -20.92 -16.35 5.48
CA VAL A 265 -21.37 -15.76 6.75
C VAL A 265 -20.65 -16.44 7.92
N ARG A 266 -20.55 -17.78 7.91
CA ARG A 266 -19.82 -18.56 8.89
C ARG A 266 -18.37 -18.09 9.02
N ASP A 267 -17.64 -17.99 7.92
CA ASP A 267 -16.24 -17.59 7.92
C ASP A 267 -16.05 -16.13 8.36
N ASN A 268 -17.03 -15.27 8.10
CA ASN A 268 -17.03 -13.92 8.61
C ASN A 268 -17.22 -13.85 10.12
N ILE A 269 -18.06 -14.70 10.70
CA ILE A 269 -18.25 -14.79 12.16
C ILE A 269 -17.03 -15.44 12.81
N ALA A 270 -16.55 -16.56 12.28
CA ALA A 270 -15.40 -17.31 12.78
C ALA A 270 -14.03 -16.75 12.31
N LEU A 271 -13.96 -15.49 11.91
CA LEU A 271 -12.78 -14.88 11.27
C LEU A 271 -11.50 -15.01 12.11
N THR A 272 -11.62 -14.94 13.44
CA THR A 272 -10.49 -15.00 14.37
C THR A 272 -10.00 -16.43 14.61
N ASP A 273 -10.86 -17.42 14.43
CA ASP A 273 -10.56 -18.85 14.59
C ASP A 273 -11.45 -19.68 13.65
N PRO A 274 -10.95 -20.00 12.45
CA PRO A 274 -11.69 -20.80 11.47
C PRO A 274 -12.04 -22.22 11.94
N GLY A 275 -11.40 -22.71 13.00
CA GLY A 275 -11.66 -24.03 13.61
C GLY A 275 -12.85 -24.07 14.58
N LEU A 276 -13.54 -22.94 14.78
CA LEU A 276 -14.69 -22.89 15.69
C LEU A 276 -15.82 -23.83 15.24
N SER A 277 -16.41 -24.54 16.22
CA SER A 277 -17.56 -25.39 15.97
C SER A 277 -18.77 -24.57 15.51
N MET A 278 -19.60 -25.17 14.67
CA MET A 278 -20.82 -24.53 14.17
C MET A 278 -21.76 -24.10 15.30
N ASP A 279 -21.82 -24.86 16.38
CA ASP A 279 -22.65 -24.53 17.55
C ASP A 279 -22.23 -23.20 18.20
N ARG A 280 -20.93 -22.93 18.29
CA ARG A 280 -20.43 -21.65 18.81
C ARG A 280 -20.76 -20.48 17.88
N VAL A 281 -20.63 -20.70 16.56
CA VAL A 281 -21.00 -19.71 15.54
C VAL A 281 -22.50 -19.39 15.61
N MET A 282 -23.34 -20.42 15.67
CA MET A 282 -24.81 -20.26 15.81
C MET A 282 -25.19 -19.57 17.12
N HIS A 283 -24.51 -19.91 18.23
CA HIS A 283 -24.76 -19.28 19.52
C HIS A 283 -24.44 -17.77 19.48
N ALA A 284 -23.29 -17.40 18.93
CA ALA A 284 -22.92 -15.98 18.76
C ALA A 284 -23.89 -15.24 17.82
N ALA A 285 -24.31 -15.90 16.73
CA ALA A 285 -25.30 -15.33 15.82
C ALA A 285 -26.67 -15.11 16.49
N LYS A 286 -27.11 -16.03 17.38
CA LYS A 286 -28.35 -15.86 18.17
C LYS A 286 -28.23 -14.68 19.13
N LEU A 287 -27.10 -14.55 19.84
CA LEU A 287 -26.88 -13.43 20.74
C LEU A 287 -26.87 -12.07 20.01
N ALA A 288 -26.37 -12.05 18.77
CA ALA A 288 -26.34 -10.88 17.92
C ALA A 288 -27.68 -10.59 17.19
N GLY A 289 -28.70 -11.43 17.35
CA GLY A 289 -29.96 -11.35 16.60
C GLY A 289 -29.77 -11.57 15.10
N ALA A 290 -28.75 -12.32 14.71
CA ALA A 290 -28.41 -12.60 13.31
C ALA A 290 -28.94 -13.93 12.81
N HIS A 291 -29.21 -14.91 13.70
CA HIS A 291 -29.51 -16.28 13.34
C HIS A 291 -30.71 -16.42 12.38
N GLU A 292 -31.80 -15.72 12.66
CA GLU A 292 -33.04 -15.86 11.91
C GLU A 292 -32.86 -15.43 10.45
N PHE A 293 -32.35 -14.22 10.21
CA PHE A 293 -32.12 -13.76 8.84
C PHE A 293 -31.04 -14.57 8.09
N ILE A 294 -30.05 -15.14 8.81
CA ILE A 294 -29.06 -16.00 8.18
C ILE A 294 -29.71 -17.25 7.61
N LEU A 295 -30.69 -17.86 8.30
CA LEU A 295 -31.42 -19.02 7.81
C LEU A 295 -32.31 -18.70 6.59
N GLU A 296 -32.69 -17.43 6.39
CA GLU A 296 -33.45 -16.97 5.22
C GLU A 296 -32.55 -16.77 3.98
N LEU A 297 -31.24 -16.73 4.14
CA LEU A 297 -30.30 -16.62 3.01
C LEU A 297 -30.27 -17.92 2.19
N PRO A 298 -29.98 -17.86 0.88
CA PRO A 298 -30.05 -19.04 -0.01
C PRO A 298 -29.29 -20.27 0.46
N GLU A 299 -28.10 -20.07 1.06
CA GLU A 299 -27.23 -21.15 1.59
C GLU A 299 -27.04 -21.02 3.10
N GLY A 300 -27.89 -20.26 3.79
CA GLY A 300 -27.78 -20.03 5.22
C GLY A 300 -26.42 -19.48 5.63
N TYR A 301 -25.74 -20.16 6.56
CA TYR A 301 -24.41 -19.79 7.05
C TYR A 301 -23.29 -19.93 6.01
N ASP A 302 -23.47 -20.71 4.96
CA ASP A 302 -22.49 -20.89 3.89
C ASP A 302 -22.65 -19.86 2.76
N THR A 303 -23.68 -19.00 2.83
CA THR A 303 -23.91 -17.93 1.87
C THR A 303 -22.70 -16.99 1.80
N ILE A 304 -22.17 -16.77 0.59
CA ILE A 304 -21.08 -15.82 0.33
C ILE A 304 -21.66 -14.41 0.30
N VAL A 305 -21.12 -13.52 1.14
CA VAL A 305 -21.68 -12.17 1.35
C VAL A 305 -21.26 -11.14 0.29
N GLY A 306 -20.36 -11.51 -0.63
CA GLY A 306 -19.81 -10.60 -1.65
C GLY A 306 -18.76 -9.62 -1.09
N GLU A 307 -18.21 -8.80 -1.98
CA GLU A 307 -17.23 -7.77 -1.59
C GLU A 307 -17.89 -6.75 -0.64
N HIS A 308 -17.22 -6.47 0.47
CA HIS A 308 -17.72 -5.58 1.54
C HIS A 308 -19.12 -5.97 2.08
N GLY A 309 -19.58 -7.19 1.84
CA GLY A 309 -20.90 -7.64 2.25
C GLY A 309 -22.03 -6.99 1.43
N CYS A 310 -21.81 -6.70 0.14
CA CYS A 310 -22.76 -6.03 -0.74
C CYS A 310 -24.10 -6.78 -0.93
N ALA A 311 -24.12 -8.09 -0.71
CA ALA A 311 -25.34 -8.91 -0.75
C ALA A 311 -26.24 -8.72 0.48
N LEU A 312 -25.81 -7.98 1.50
CA LEU A 312 -26.50 -7.81 2.77
C LEU A 312 -26.91 -6.36 3.04
N SER A 313 -28.01 -6.17 3.76
CA SER A 313 -28.40 -4.84 4.26
C SER A 313 -27.40 -4.33 5.32
N GLY A 314 -27.41 -3.01 5.59
CA GLY A 314 -26.55 -2.42 6.62
C GLY A 314 -26.72 -3.05 8.01
N GLY A 315 -27.98 -3.27 8.42
CA GLY A 315 -28.31 -3.90 9.70
C GLY A 315 -27.90 -5.37 9.76
N GLN A 316 -27.98 -6.12 8.63
CA GLN A 316 -27.50 -7.51 8.57
C GLN A 316 -26.00 -7.58 8.71
N ARG A 317 -25.24 -6.69 8.00
CA ARG A 317 -23.79 -6.60 8.15
C ARG A 317 -23.38 -6.31 9.59
N GLN A 318 -24.08 -5.37 10.24
CA GLN A 318 -23.82 -5.00 11.62
C GLN A 318 -24.05 -6.17 12.59
N ARG A 319 -25.16 -6.90 12.47
CA ARG A 319 -25.43 -8.07 13.31
C ARG A 319 -24.38 -9.19 13.11
N ILE A 320 -23.89 -9.42 11.91
CA ILE A 320 -22.78 -10.33 11.65
C ILE A 320 -21.49 -9.83 12.32
N ALA A 321 -21.19 -8.53 12.28
CA ALA A 321 -20.03 -7.96 12.97
C ALA A 321 -20.14 -8.09 14.50
N ILE A 322 -21.34 -7.93 15.06
CA ILE A 322 -21.60 -8.19 16.49
C ILE A 322 -21.36 -9.67 16.81
N ALA A 323 -21.89 -10.59 15.99
CA ALA A 323 -21.65 -12.03 16.18
C ALA A 323 -20.15 -12.37 16.13
N ARG A 324 -19.40 -11.77 15.19
CA ARG A 324 -17.93 -11.87 15.09
C ARG A 324 -17.24 -11.41 16.37
N ALA A 325 -17.68 -10.29 16.95
CA ALA A 325 -17.09 -9.79 18.17
C ALA A 325 -17.39 -10.69 19.39
N LEU A 326 -18.57 -11.31 19.43
CA LEU A 326 -19.02 -12.14 20.55
C LEU A 326 -18.49 -13.59 20.49
N VAL A 327 -18.21 -14.12 19.30
CA VAL A 327 -17.86 -15.56 19.13
C VAL A 327 -16.59 -15.97 19.87
N ALA A 328 -15.64 -15.02 20.03
CA ALA A 328 -14.39 -15.23 20.77
C ALA A 328 -14.56 -15.18 22.29
N ASN A 329 -15.76 -14.89 22.79
CA ASN A 329 -16.06 -14.67 24.23
C ASN A 329 -15.10 -13.65 24.87
N PRO A 330 -15.02 -12.42 24.35
CA PRO A 330 -14.06 -11.42 24.78
C PRO A 330 -14.32 -10.95 26.23
N ARG A 331 -13.25 -10.51 26.91
CA ARG A 331 -13.36 -9.91 28.25
C ARG A 331 -13.66 -8.42 28.23
N ILE A 332 -13.32 -7.76 27.16
CA ILE A 332 -13.65 -6.37 26.90
C ILE A 332 -14.43 -6.31 25.60
N LEU A 333 -15.55 -5.59 25.59
CA LEU A 333 -16.36 -5.40 24.39
C LEU A 333 -16.50 -3.90 24.10
N ILE A 334 -16.17 -3.51 22.90
CA ILE A 334 -16.20 -2.13 22.43
C ILE A 334 -17.19 -2.01 21.27
N PHE A 335 -18.15 -1.10 21.43
CA PHE A 335 -19.08 -0.70 20.37
C PHE A 335 -18.79 0.74 19.98
N ASP A 336 -18.34 0.98 18.74
CA ASP A 336 -18.11 2.33 18.21
C ASP A 336 -19.26 2.68 17.25
N GLU A 337 -20.24 3.47 17.74
CA GLU A 337 -21.46 3.90 17.02
C GLU A 337 -22.24 2.72 16.40
N ALA A 338 -22.25 1.58 17.05
CA ALA A 338 -22.98 0.39 16.60
C ALA A 338 -24.47 0.49 17.00
N THR A 339 -25.25 1.26 16.25
CA THR A 339 -26.72 1.43 16.46
C THR A 339 -27.51 0.73 15.39
#